data_0f355cfdf68ecae3c07d7bb40a618a97
#
_entry.id   0f355cfdf68ecae3c07d7bb40a618a97
#
_cell.length_a   1.000
_cell.length_b   1.000
_cell.length_c   1.000
_cell.angle_alpha   90.00
_cell.angle_beta   90.00
_cell.angle_gamma   90.00
#
_symmetry.space_group_name_H-M   'P 1'
#
loop_
_entity.id
_entity.type
_entity.pdbx_description
1 polymer ?
#
loop_
_entity_poly.entity_id
_entity_poly.type
_entity_poly.pdbx_seq_one_letter_code
_entity_poly.pdbx_strand_id
1 'polypeptide(L)'
;MQRSKSIRQIFAAVTLGAAFLTSAAIAQEPPAAGVSPRIDAIKKAGVLRVGVLANAPWLVENTKGGGEKWSGPAWILANEYARLLGVKVEQVPVSHETKVPVLASNQVDMSITPLAETPDRLKVVDFVIYSNTSVCLFGRSDNSKLSGAKSVDDLNSPDFTIAYYIGGGEEGWVKERFPKANLRGVTGSGTAPIEEIMAKRADAAPINRVPYVAMAKKVKGLQVLPRENNCQNSTEKAAPVGLAIDKGQSAFLEWARAVEKANHGKLTASEAEIVNGME
;
A
#
# COMPACT_ATOMS: atom_id res chain seq x y z
N MET A 1 83.91 -14.92 -24.59
CA MET A 1 83.04 -16.11 -24.45
C MET A 1 82.18 -15.90 -23.20
N GLN A 2 80.93 -15.48 -23.39
CA GLN A 2 79.97 -15.50 -22.29
C GLN A 2 78.58 -15.74 -22.89
N ARG A 3 77.94 -16.84 -22.49
CA ARG A 3 76.64 -17.29 -22.97
C ARG A 3 75.55 -16.59 -22.15
N SER A 4 74.70 -15.82 -22.84
CA SER A 4 73.46 -15.29 -22.27
C SER A 4 72.38 -16.39 -22.26
N LYS A 5 71.78 -16.65 -21.11
CA LYS A 5 70.62 -17.53 -20.92
C LYS A 5 69.35 -16.66 -20.90
N SER A 6 68.53 -16.79 -21.94
CA SER A 6 67.20 -16.20 -21.99
C SER A 6 66.22 -16.94 -21.11
N ILE A 7 65.64 -16.25 -20.14
CA ILE A 7 64.53 -16.73 -19.30
C ILE A 7 63.24 -16.34 -20.02
N ARG A 8 62.48 -17.33 -20.48
CA ARG A 8 61.10 -17.14 -20.96
C ARG A 8 60.16 -17.12 -19.76
N GLN A 9 59.58 -15.97 -19.47
CA GLN A 9 58.44 -15.85 -18.52
C GLN A 9 57.16 -16.24 -19.24
N ILE A 10 56.51 -17.27 -18.71
CA ILE A 10 55.16 -17.70 -19.14
C ILE A 10 54.18 -16.87 -18.33
N PHE A 11 53.44 -15.98 -18.99
CA PHE A 11 52.26 -15.32 -18.41
C PHE A 11 51.08 -16.28 -18.46
N ALA A 12 50.67 -16.80 -17.29
CA ALA A 12 49.39 -17.47 -17.15
C ALA A 12 48.33 -16.38 -16.92
N ALA A 13 47.47 -16.13 -17.91
CA ALA A 13 46.30 -15.29 -17.80
C ALA A 13 45.22 -16.08 -17.05
N VAL A 14 44.94 -15.69 -15.81
CA VAL A 14 43.79 -16.21 -15.06
C VAL A 14 42.56 -15.41 -15.48
N THR A 15 41.72 -16.00 -16.31
CA THR A 15 40.37 -15.51 -16.59
C THR A 15 39.45 -15.93 -15.47
N LEU A 16 39.29 -15.05 -14.48
CA LEU A 16 38.24 -15.11 -13.47
C LEU A 16 37.27 -13.95 -13.76
N GLY A 17 36.13 -14.26 -14.31
CA GLY A 17 35.15 -13.22 -14.53
C GLY A 17 33.86 -13.71 -15.16
N ALA A 18 32.75 -13.45 -14.54
CA ALA A 18 31.39 -13.49 -15.06
C ALA A 18 30.55 -14.74 -14.75
N ALA A 19 30.20 -14.92 -13.48
CA ALA A 19 29.15 -15.86 -13.09
C ALA A 19 28.18 -15.31 -12.01
N PHE A 20 27.97 -13.98 -11.92
CA PHE A 20 27.14 -13.42 -10.83
C PHE A 20 25.94 -12.57 -11.27
N LEU A 21 25.49 -12.62 -12.52
CA LEU A 21 24.37 -11.77 -12.97
C LEU A 21 23.10 -12.51 -13.42
N THR A 22 23.03 -13.84 -13.30
CA THR A 22 21.88 -14.58 -13.84
C THR A 22 20.80 -14.96 -12.83
N SER A 23 21.07 -14.91 -11.52
CA SER A 23 20.10 -15.38 -10.54
C SER A 23 18.90 -14.44 -10.30
N ALA A 24 19.05 -13.15 -10.48
CA ALA A 24 17.95 -12.21 -10.26
C ALA A 24 16.92 -12.19 -11.40
N ALA A 25 17.36 -12.44 -12.63
CA ALA A 25 16.47 -12.47 -13.79
C ALA A 25 15.56 -13.69 -13.82
N ILE A 26 16.06 -14.83 -13.36
CA ILE A 26 15.29 -16.10 -13.34
C ILE A 26 14.13 -16.05 -12.33
N ALA A 27 14.29 -15.34 -11.21
CA ALA A 27 13.27 -15.22 -10.17
C ALA A 27 12.05 -14.35 -10.59
N GLN A 28 12.14 -13.59 -11.67
CA GLN A 28 11.08 -12.72 -12.18
C GLN A 28 10.34 -13.29 -13.39
N GLU A 29 10.81 -14.39 -13.97
CA GLU A 29 10.11 -14.98 -15.10
C GLU A 29 8.74 -15.54 -14.68
N PRO A 30 7.70 -15.30 -15.50
CA PRO A 30 6.40 -15.88 -15.26
C PRO A 30 6.46 -17.41 -15.27
N PRO A 31 5.61 -18.10 -14.50
CA PRO A 31 5.47 -19.56 -14.57
C PRO A 31 5.32 -20.04 -16.02
N ALA A 32 5.87 -21.22 -16.28
CA ALA A 32 5.73 -21.87 -17.59
C ALA A 32 4.24 -22.10 -17.94
N ALA A 33 3.95 -22.17 -19.24
CA ALA A 33 2.58 -22.43 -19.70
C ALA A 33 2.01 -23.71 -19.08
N GLY A 34 0.76 -23.66 -18.65
CA GLY A 34 0.06 -24.76 -17.97
C GLY A 34 0.25 -24.83 -16.45
N VAL A 35 1.19 -24.05 -15.88
CA VAL A 35 1.44 -24.04 -14.42
C VAL A 35 0.46 -23.11 -13.67
N SER A 36 0.07 -22.01 -14.29
CA SER A 36 -0.89 -21.05 -13.74
C SER A 36 -2.01 -20.76 -14.74
N PRO A 37 -3.20 -21.36 -14.56
CA PRO A 37 -4.33 -21.09 -15.45
C PRO A 37 -4.68 -19.60 -15.55
N ARG A 38 -4.48 -18.83 -14.49
CA ARG A 38 -4.72 -17.39 -14.48
C ARG A 38 -3.73 -16.65 -15.39
N ILE A 39 -2.44 -16.95 -15.26
CA ILE A 39 -1.39 -16.34 -16.12
C ILE A 39 -1.62 -16.73 -17.59
N ASP A 40 -1.97 -17.98 -17.85
CA ASP A 40 -2.25 -18.44 -19.22
C ASP A 40 -3.45 -17.69 -19.82
N ALA A 41 -4.50 -17.47 -19.03
CA ALA A 41 -5.67 -16.69 -19.44
C ALA A 41 -5.31 -15.22 -19.73
N ILE A 42 -4.50 -14.58 -18.87
CA ILE A 42 -4.02 -13.21 -19.04
C ILE A 42 -3.20 -13.10 -20.33
N LYS A 43 -2.23 -14.00 -20.53
CA LYS A 43 -1.40 -14.02 -21.76
C LYS A 43 -2.23 -14.24 -23.02
N LYS A 44 -3.21 -15.16 -22.97
CA LYS A 44 -4.14 -15.42 -24.09
C LYS A 44 -5.02 -14.20 -24.41
N ALA A 45 -5.47 -13.48 -23.38
CA ALA A 45 -6.26 -12.26 -23.57
C ALA A 45 -5.45 -11.07 -24.03
N GLY A 46 -4.11 -11.08 -23.82
CA GLY A 46 -3.20 -9.97 -24.13
C GLY A 46 -3.36 -8.77 -23.19
N VAL A 47 -4.11 -8.94 -22.10
CA VAL A 47 -4.37 -7.87 -21.12
C VAL A 47 -4.35 -8.41 -19.70
N LEU A 48 -3.81 -7.60 -18.77
CA LEU A 48 -3.91 -7.75 -17.32
C LEU A 48 -4.96 -6.78 -16.81
N ARG A 49 -6.12 -7.28 -16.40
CA ARG A 49 -7.23 -6.46 -15.87
C ARG A 49 -6.96 -6.14 -14.40
N VAL A 50 -6.87 -4.84 -14.07
CA VAL A 50 -6.55 -4.40 -12.71
C VAL A 50 -7.67 -3.53 -12.14
N GLY A 51 -8.19 -3.89 -10.96
CA GLY A 51 -9.14 -3.06 -10.23
C GLY A 51 -8.43 -1.82 -9.67
N VAL A 52 -8.94 -0.61 -9.98
CA VAL A 52 -8.33 0.67 -9.57
C VAL A 52 -9.30 1.52 -8.76
N LEU A 53 -8.81 2.03 -7.62
CA LEU A 53 -9.45 3.06 -6.79
C LEU A 53 -8.34 3.84 -6.09
N ALA A 54 -8.32 5.16 -6.28
CA ALA A 54 -7.27 6.01 -5.72
C ALA A 54 -7.18 5.90 -4.19
N ASN A 55 -5.98 5.71 -3.69
CA ASN A 55 -5.65 5.72 -2.27
C ASN A 55 -4.16 6.07 -2.09
N ALA A 56 -3.88 7.35 -1.97
CA ALA A 56 -2.51 7.84 -1.78
C ALA A 56 -1.93 7.37 -0.43
N PRO A 57 -0.64 7.11 -0.36
CA PRO A 57 0.41 7.32 -1.36
C PRO A 57 0.58 6.17 -2.35
N TRP A 58 -0.15 5.07 -2.19
CA TRP A 58 0.11 3.81 -2.87
C TRP A 58 -0.45 3.73 -4.29
N LEU A 59 -1.59 4.38 -4.55
CA LEU A 59 -2.19 4.51 -5.88
C LEU A 59 -2.79 5.91 -6.02
N VAL A 60 -2.17 6.74 -6.82
CA VAL A 60 -2.52 8.17 -6.99
C VAL A 60 -3.05 8.40 -8.39
N GLU A 61 -4.24 9.00 -8.47
CA GLU A 61 -4.85 9.40 -9.75
C GLU A 61 -4.42 10.82 -10.13
N ASN A 62 -3.91 11.00 -11.33
CA ASN A 62 -3.63 12.30 -11.91
C ASN A 62 -4.94 12.91 -12.47
N THR A 63 -5.55 13.78 -11.67
CA THR A 63 -6.78 14.49 -12.06
C THR A 63 -6.52 15.80 -12.82
N LYS A 64 -5.26 16.23 -12.94
CA LYS A 64 -4.88 17.49 -13.60
C LYS A 64 -4.73 17.35 -15.12
N GLY A 65 -4.73 16.11 -15.61
CA GLY A 65 -4.44 15.81 -17.02
C GLY A 65 -2.95 15.93 -17.36
N GLY A 66 -2.59 15.42 -18.54
CA GLY A 66 -1.19 15.31 -18.99
C GLY A 66 -0.43 14.16 -18.30
N GLY A 67 0.36 13.40 -19.05
CA GLY A 67 1.11 12.29 -18.53
C GLY A 67 0.27 11.04 -18.19
N GLU A 68 0.82 10.16 -17.37
CA GLU A 68 0.15 8.94 -16.95
C GLU A 68 -1.02 9.23 -15.97
N LYS A 69 -2.11 8.48 -16.13
CA LYS A 69 -3.30 8.62 -15.29
C LYS A 69 -3.05 8.19 -13.85
N TRP A 70 -2.20 7.22 -13.64
CA TRP A 70 -1.92 6.64 -12.33
C TRP A 70 -0.42 6.68 -11.99
N SER A 71 -0.12 6.76 -10.71
CA SER A 71 1.23 6.67 -10.18
C SER A 71 1.23 5.98 -8.80
N GLY A 72 2.41 5.70 -8.27
CA GLY A 72 2.61 5.08 -6.98
C GLY A 72 2.98 3.60 -7.04
N PRO A 73 3.34 3.00 -5.88
CA PRO A 73 3.81 1.63 -5.78
C PRO A 73 2.92 0.59 -6.46
N ALA A 74 1.60 0.68 -6.27
CA ALA A 74 0.65 -0.27 -6.86
C ALA A 74 0.62 -0.19 -8.39
N TRP A 75 0.75 1.01 -8.95
CA TRP A 75 0.82 1.21 -10.40
C TRP A 75 2.14 0.73 -10.99
N ILE A 76 3.25 0.95 -10.28
CA ILE A 76 4.57 0.41 -10.66
C ILE A 76 4.51 -1.11 -10.75
N LEU A 77 3.93 -1.79 -9.76
CA LEU A 77 3.78 -3.24 -9.77
C LEU A 77 2.89 -3.73 -10.90
N ALA A 78 1.74 -3.09 -11.15
CA ALA A 78 0.84 -3.48 -12.23
C ALA A 78 1.52 -3.42 -13.60
N ASN A 79 2.27 -2.36 -13.86
CA ASN A 79 3.05 -2.23 -15.09
C ASN A 79 4.17 -3.25 -15.19
N GLU A 80 4.86 -3.55 -14.10
CA GLU A 80 5.91 -4.56 -14.08
C GLU A 80 5.37 -5.96 -14.35
N TYR A 81 4.23 -6.33 -13.75
CA TYR A 81 3.55 -7.59 -14.06
C TYR A 81 3.16 -7.68 -15.54
N ALA A 82 2.53 -6.63 -16.08
CA ALA A 82 2.14 -6.59 -17.49
C ALA A 82 3.33 -6.69 -18.42
N ARG A 83 4.43 -5.98 -18.12
CA ARG A 83 5.68 -6.04 -18.87
C ARG A 83 6.27 -7.44 -18.91
N LEU A 84 6.36 -8.11 -17.76
CA LEU A 84 6.90 -9.47 -17.64
C LEU A 84 6.01 -10.51 -18.33
N LEU A 85 4.68 -10.31 -18.32
CA LEU A 85 3.72 -11.16 -19.01
C LEU A 85 3.66 -10.89 -20.52
N GLY A 86 4.21 -9.76 -21.01
CA GLY A 86 4.13 -9.32 -22.41
C GLY A 86 2.71 -8.88 -22.82
N VAL A 87 1.95 -8.29 -21.88
CA VAL A 87 0.55 -7.86 -22.06
C VAL A 87 0.38 -6.39 -21.72
N LYS A 88 -0.80 -5.82 -22.01
CA LYS A 88 -1.18 -4.45 -21.62
C LYS A 88 -1.92 -4.44 -20.29
N VAL A 89 -1.87 -3.33 -19.57
CA VAL A 89 -2.73 -3.10 -18.39
C VAL A 89 -4.09 -2.57 -18.83
N GLU A 90 -5.15 -3.23 -18.39
CA GLU A 90 -6.53 -2.76 -18.53
C GLU A 90 -7.06 -2.34 -17.16
N GLN A 91 -7.48 -1.09 -17.04
CA GLN A 91 -7.94 -0.48 -15.78
C GLN A 91 -9.45 -0.68 -15.64
N VAL A 92 -9.89 -1.28 -14.54
CA VAL A 92 -11.30 -1.47 -14.20
C VAL A 92 -11.60 -0.64 -12.95
N PRO A 93 -12.34 0.47 -13.06
CA PRO A 93 -12.73 1.26 -11.88
C PRO A 93 -13.57 0.42 -10.92
N VAL A 94 -13.23 0.50 -9.61
CA VAL A 94 -13.95 -0.17 -8.53
C VAL A 94 -14.31 0.80 -7.43
N SER A 95 -15.24 0.40 -6.55
CA SER A 95 -15.59 1.15 -5.33
C SER A 95 -15.03 0.49 -4.08
N HIS A 96 -15.24 1.11 -2.92
CA HIS A 96 -14.87 0.52 -1.63
C HIS A 96 -15.59 -0.82 -1.37
N GLU A 97 -16.82 -0.98 -1.86
CA GLU A 97 -17.63 -2.18 -1.72
C GLU A 97 -17.23 -3.27 -2.71
N THR A 98 -16.83 -2.88 -3.93
CA THR A 98 -16.59 -3.83 -5.02
C THR A 98 -15.14 -4.27 -5.19
N LYS A 99 -14.17 -3.52 -4.64
CA LYS A 99 -12.71 -3.74 -4.83
C LYS A 99 -12.18 -5.13 -4.43
N VAL A 100 -12.90 -5.88 -3.61
CA VAL A 100 -12.61 -7.28 -3.28
C VAL A 100 -13.51 -8.25 -4.05
N PRO A 101 -14.85 -8.07 -4.08
CA PRO A 101 -15.75 -8.97 -4.83
C PRO A 101 -15.46 -9.10 -6.33
N VAL A 102 -14.91 -8.08 -6.98
CA VAL A 102 -14.55 -8.13 -8.42
C VAL A 102 -13.55 -9.23 -8.77
N LEU A 103 -12.75 -9.71 -7.80
CA LEU A 103 -11.82 -10.82 -7.98
C LEU A 103 -12.57 -12.14 -8.12
N ALA A 104 -13.46 -12.46 -7.17
CA ALA A 104 -14.25 -13.68 -7.17
C ALA A 104 -15.20 -13.75 -8.37
N SER A 105 -15.70 -12.60 -8.85
CA SER A 105 -16.53 -12.52 -10.05
C SER A 105 -15.77 -12.52 -11.37
N ASN A 106 -14.43 -12.68 -11.30
CA ASN A 106 -13.53 -12.71 -12.46
C ASN A 106 -13.63 -11.48 -13.39
N GLN A 107 -14.01 -10.32 -12.84
CA GLN A 107 -14.01 -9.06 -13.58
C GLN A 107 -12.61 -8.45 -13.71
N VAL A 108 -11.73 -8.76 -12.75
CA VAL A 108 -10.32 -8.37 -12.76
C VAL A 108 -9.43 -9.58 -12.45
N ASP A 109 -8.17 -9.49 -12.84
CA ASP A 109 -7.16 -10.51 -12.53
C ASP A 109 -6.44 -10.23 -11.22
N MET A 110 -6.35 -8.95 -10.85
CA MET A 110 -5.90 -8.47 -9.55
C MET A 110 -6.55 -7.13 -9.18
N SER A 111 -6.74 -6.89 -7.90
CA SER A 111 -7.11 -5.59 -7.38
C SER A 111 -5.84 -4.86 -6.93
N ILE A 112 -5.43 -3.84 -7.66
CA ILE A 112 -4.29 -3.00 -7.28
C ILE A 112 -4.70 -1.83 -6.40
N THR A 113 -5.98 -1.74 -6.08
CA THR A 113 -6.46 -0.86 -5.01
C THR A 113 -5.72 -1.21 -3.72
N PRO A 114 -5.05 -0.25 -3.06
CA PRO A 114 -4.35 -0.53 -1.81
C PRO A 114 -5.30 -1.06 -0.74
N LEU A 115 -5.01 -2.25 -0.25
CA LEU A 115 -5.83 -2.95 0.74
C LEU A 115 -4.98 -3.28 1.97
N ALA A 116 -5.46 -2.87 3.15
CA ALA A 116 -4.93 -3.41 4.39
C ALA A 116 -5.28 -4.90 4.50
N GLU A 117 -4.30 -5.72 4.85
CA GLU A 117 -4.54 -7.12 5.16
C GLU A 117 -5.35 -7.23 6.44
N THR A 118 -6.44 -7.99 6.40
CA THR A 118 -7.29 -8.26 7.56
C THR A 118 -7.68 -9.74 7.58
N PRO A 119 -7.99 -10.32 8.76
CA PRO A 119 -8.44 -11.72 8.85
C PRO A 119 -9.61 -12.07 7.95
N ASP A 120 -10.58 -11.15 7.79
CA ASP A 120 -11.74 -11.39 6.93
C ASP A 120 -11.39 -11.37 5.45
N ARG A 121 -10.53 -10.46 5.02
CA ARG A 121 -10.04 -10.43 3.63
C ARG A 121 -9.19 -11.66 3.30
N LEU A 122 -8.37 -12.13 4.23
CA LEU A 122 -7.55 -13.34 4.08
C LEU A 122 -8.39 -14.62 3.87
N LYS A 123 -9.69 -14.61 4.20
CA LYS A 123 -10.60 -15.72 3.91
C LYS A 123 -10.95 -15.81 2.42
N VAL A 124 -10.93 -14.69 1.70
CA VAL A 124 -11.48 -14.58 0.34
C VAL A 124 -10.48 -14.17 -0.72
N VAL A 125 -9.35 -13.57 -0.35
CA VAL A 125 -8.28 -13.16 -1.26
C VAL A 125 -6.91 -13.48 -0.68
N ASP A 126 -5.89 -13.50 -1.55
CA ASP A 126 -4.48 -13.56 -1.19
C ASP A 126 -3.81 -12.23 -1.50
N PHE A 127 -2.78 -11.89 -0.71
CA PHE A 127 -2.12 -10.59 -0.78
C PHE A 127 -0.69 -10.69 -1.30
N VAL A 128 -0.31 -9.69 -2.09
CA VAL A 128 1.07 -9.30 -2.36
C VAL A 128 1.33 -8.01 -1.60
N ILE A 129 1.99 -8.14 -0.44
CA ILE A 129 2.27 -7.03 0.46
C ILE A 129 3.47 -6.24 -0.07
N TYR A 130 3.37 -4.92 -0.10
CA TYR A 130 4.46 -4.02 -0.52
C TYR A 130 4.66 -2.83 0.43
N SER A 131 3.77 -2.60 1.40
CA SER A 131 3.83 -1.49 2.34
C SER A 131 3.12 -1.82 3.65
N ASN A 132 3.06 -0.85 4.56
CA ASN A 132 2.34 -0.92 5.83
C ASN A 132 1.56 0.37 6.05
N THR A 133 0.44 0.27 6.76
CA THR A 133 -0.34 1.40 7.23
C THR A 133 -0.50 1.37 8.73
N SER A 134 -0.83 2.52 9.31
CA SER A 134 -1.28 2.66 10.69
C SER A 134 -2.20 3.86 10.80
N VAL A 135 -2.85 4.02 11.95
CA VAL A 135 -3.87 5.05 12.18
C VAL A 135 -3.36 6.09 13.17
N CYS A 136 -3.71 7.33 12.91
CA CYS A 136 -3.60 8.47 13.82
C CYS A 136 -4.99 8.84 14.34
N LEU A 137 -5.08 9.32 15.57
CA LEU A 137 -6.27 9.97 16.09
C LEU A 137 -6.05 11.49 16.06
N PHE A 138 -6.73 12.19 15.17
CA PHE A 138 -6.61 13.63 15.06
C PHE A 138 -7.81 14.34 15.67
N GLY A 139 -7.60 15.57 16.12
CA GLY A 139 -8.63 16.46 16.60
C GLY A 139 -8.16 17.90 16.58
N ARG A 140 -8.97 18.82 17.12
CA ARG A 140 -8.62 20.25 17.11
C ARG A 140 -7.57 20.57 18.17
N SER A 141 -6.62 21.42 17.83
CA SER A 141 -5.54 21.86 18.74
C SER A 141 -6.05 22.70 19.92
N ASP A 142 -7.21 23.33 19.81
CA ASP A 142 -7.87 24.07 20.90
C ASP A 142 -8.78 23.20 21.76
N ASN A 143 -8.84 21.89 21.52
CA ASN A 143 -9.55 20.95 22.39
C ASN A 143 -8.67 20.57 23.58
N SER A 144 -8.97 21.15 24.77
CA SER A 144 -8.20 20.94 26.00
C SER A 144 -8.25 19.48 26.48
N LYS A 145 -9.34 18.74 26.25
CA LYS A 145 -9.42 17.31 26.58
C LYS A 145 -8.38 16.53 25.79
N LEU A 146 -8.35 16.72 24.47
CA LEU A 146 -7.40 16.02 23.61
C LEU A 146 -5.96 16.45 23.89
N SER A 147 -5.74 17.75 24.18
CA SER A 147 -4.43 18.26 24.57
C SER A 147 -3.93 17.67 25.89
N GLY A 148 -4.84 17.38 26.81
CA GLY A 148 -4.55 16.73 28.09
C GLY A 148 -4.28 15.23 28.01
N ALA A 149 -4.75 14.55 26.97
CA ALA A 149 -4.50 13.13 26.75
C ALA A 149 -3.01 12.87 26.50
N LYS A 150 -2.43 11.89 27.17
CA LYS A 150 -1.01 11.52 27.08
C LYS A 150 -0.78 10.46 26.00
N SER A 151 -1.76 9.60 25.80
CA SER A 151 -1.72 8.47 24.86
C SER A 151 -3.07 8.28 24.17
N VAL A 152 -3.12 7.39 23.20
CA VAL A 152 -4.37 6.96 22.54
C VAL A 152 -5.28 6.23 23.52
N ASP A 153 -4.72 5.56 24.56
CA ASP A 153 -5.52 4.84 25.59
C ASP A 153 -6.43 5.78 26.38
N ASP A 154 -6.01 7.01 26.60
CA ASP A 154 -6.78 8.00 27.36
C ASP A 154 -8.09 8.38 26.66
N LEU A 155 -8.19 8.15 25.34
CA LEU A 155 -9.43 8.40 24.58
C LEU A 155 -10.52 7.36 24.85
N ASN A 156 -10.18 6.23 25.48
CA ASN A 156 -11.16 5.22 25.88
C ASN A 156 -11.88 5.60 27.19
N SER A 157 -12.53 6.75 27.19
CA SER A 157 -13.26 7.31 28.33
C SER A 157 -14.58 7.91 27.84
N PRO A 158 -15.64 7.91 28.67
CA PRO A 158 -16.92 8.54 28.33
C PRO A 158 -16.82 10.07 28.13
N ASP A 159 -15.72 10.69 28.54
CA ASP A 159 -15.46 12.11 28.31
C ASP A 159 -15.12 12.43 26.84
N PHE A 160 -14.73 11.42 26.04
CA PHE A 160 -14.36 11.59 24.65
C PHE A 160 -15.46 11.12 23.69
N THR A 161 -15.66 11.91 22.65
CA THR A 161 -16.46 11.51 21.48
C THR A 161 -15.54 11.26 20.29
N ILE A 162 -15.60 10.05 19.72
CA ILE A 162 -14.77 9.63 18.57
C ILE A 162 -15.67 9.48 17.36
N ALA A 163 -15.45 10.33 16.33
CA ALA A 163 -16.12 10.21 15.06
C ALA A 163 -15.45 9.14 14.18
N TYR A 164 -16.23 8.36 13.45
CA TYR A 164 -15.71 7.36 12.51
C TYR A 164 -16.66 7.21 11.32
N TYR A 165 -16.13 6.69 10.21
CA TYR A 165 -16.90 6.46 9.01
C TYR A 165 -17.64 5.13 9.09
N ILE A 166 -18.97 5.15 8.94
CA ILE A 166 -19.78 3.92 8.87
C ILE A 166 -19.45 3.17 7.57
N GLY A 167 -19.16 1.87 7.67
CA GLY A 167 -18.64 1.07 6.54
C GLY A 167 -17.18 1.32 6.20
N GLY A 168 -16.51 2.24 6.93
CA GLY A 168 -15.08 2.51 6.79
C GLY A 168 -14.19 1.39 7.33
N GLY A 169 -12.94 1.39 6.90
CA GLY A 169 -11.95 0.40 7.36
C GLY A 169 -11.62 0.50 8.84
N GLU A 170 -11.89 1.63 9.47
CA GLU A 170 -11.61 1.93 10.87
C GLU A 170 -12.78 1.63 11.81
N GLU A 171 -14.00 1.41 11.31
CA GLU A 171 -15.20 1.25 12.13
C GLU A 171 -15.09 0.13 13.17
N GLY A 172 -14.73 -1.08 12.74
CA GLY A 172 -14.58 -2.23 13.64
C GLY A 172 -13.52 -1.97 14.70
N TRP A 173 -12.37 -1.44 14.27
CA TRP A 173 -11.28 -1.10 15.17
C TRP A 173 -11.66 -0.02 16.20
N VAL A 174 -12.37 1.04 15.80
CA VAL A 174 -12.83 2.09 16.71
C VAL A 174 -13.73 1.52 17.79
N LYS A 175 -14.69 0.66 17.41
CA LYS A 175 -15.62 0.02 18.34
C LYS A 175 -14.91 -0.90 19.35
N GLU A 176 -13.90 -1.63 18.89
CA GLU A 176 -13.09 -2.52 19.71
C GLU A 176 -12.12 -1.75 20.61
N ARG A 177 -11.46 -0.72 20.06
CA ARG A 177 -10.39 0.05 20.72
C ARG A 177 -10.92 1.01 21.81
N PHE A 178 -12.13 1.56 21.58
CA PHE A 178 -12.69 2.61 22.43
C PHE A 178 -14.10 2.26 22.95
N PRO A 179 -14.29 1.08 23.61
CA PRO A 179 -15.62 0.65 24.04
C PRO A 179 -16.26 1.53 25.12
N LYS A 180 -15.48 2.38 25.81
CA LYS A 180 -15.98 3.30 26.85
C LYS A 180 -16.25 4.70 26.31
N ALA A 181 -15.72 5.05 25.14
CA ALA A 181 -15.91 6.37 24.53
C ALA A 181 -17.31 6.51 23.91
N ASN A 182 -17.74 7.75 23.72
CA ASN A 182 -18.93 8.04 22.92
C ASN A 182 -18.58 7.88 21.44
N LEU A 183 -19.17 6.93 20.76
CA LEU A 183 -18.89 6.64 19.34
C LEU A 183 -19.90 7.34 18.44
N ARG A 184 -19.39 8.15 17.49
CA ARG A 184 -20.20 8.91 16.55
C ARG A 184 -19.93 8.43 15.12
N GLY A 185 -20.77 7.52 14.64
CA GLY A 185 -20.73 7.06 13.24
C GLY A 185 -21.28 8.14 12.31
N VAL A 186 -20.56 8.40 11.21
CA VAL A 186 -20.96 9.35 10.17
C VAL A 186 -20.97 8.70 8.79
N THR A 187 -21.80 9.23 7.90
CA THR A 187 -21.89 8.84 6.49
C THR A 187 -21.61 10.05 5.62
N GLY A 188 -21.46 9.87 4.32
CA GLY A 188 -21.28 10.96 3.35
C GLY A 188 -19.88 10.99 2.71
N SER A 189 -19.30 12.16 2.54
CA SER A 189 -18.00 12.33 1.90
C SER A 189 -16.82 11.82 2.77
N GLY A 190 -15.67 11.54 2.16
CA GLY A 190 -14.44 11.16 2.88
C GLY A 190 -13.94 12.19 3.90
N THR A 191 -14.56 13.39 3.94
CA THR A 191 -14.27 14.47 4.90
C THR A 191 -15.21 14.49 6.10
N ALA A 192 -16.27 13.68 6.12
CA ALA A 192 -17.30 13.76 7.16
C ALA A 192 -16.74 13.68 8.62
N PRO A 193 -15.79 12.80 8.98
CA PRO A 193 -15.18 12.83 10.31
C PRO A 193 -14.42 14.14 10.61
N ILE A 194 -13.79 14.75 9.60
CA ILE A 194 -13.09 16.04 9.73
C ILE A 194 -14.12 17.14 10.06
N GLU A 195 -15.25 17.13 9.39
CA GLU A 195 -16.35 18.09 9.62
C GLU A 195 -16.92 17.97 11.04
N GLU A 196 -17.04 16.74 11.58
CA GLU A 196 -17.44 16.52 12.95
C GLU A 196 -16.45 17.13 13.97
N ILE A 197 -15.15 16.95 13.72
CA ILE A 197 -14.07 17.53 14.51
C ILE A 197 -14.13 19.07 14.46
N MET A 198 -14.19 19.65 13.26
CA MET A 198 -14.18 21.10 13.08
C MET A 198 -15.45 21.76 13.65
N ALA A 199 -16.59 21.06 13.60
CA ALA A 199 -17.85 21.52 14.18
C ALA A 199 -17.96 21.28 15.70
N LYS A 200 -16.91 20.77 16.36
CA LYS A 200 -16.87 20.45 17.82
C LYS A 200 -17.88 19.36 18.24
N ARG A 201 -18.35 18.54 17.31
CA ARG A 201 -19.28 17.43 17.59
C ARG A 201 -18.56 16.13 17.94
N ALA A 202 -17.24 16.07 17.70
CA ALA A 202 -16.37 15.01 18.16
C ALA A 202 -15.03 15.58 18.64
N ASP A 203 -14.37 14.85 19.52
CA ASP A 203 -13.07 15.21 20.10
C ASP A 203 -11.92 14.67 19.25
N ALA A 204 -12.07 13.45 18.69
CA ALA A 204 -11.08 12.81 17.87
C ALA A 204 -11.72 11.99 16.72
N ALA A 205 -10.94 11.73 15.68
CA ALA A 205 -11.30 10.80 14.60
C ALA A 205 -10.07 10.07 14.09
N PRO A 206 -10.19 8.80 13.66
CA PRO A 206 -9.11 8.06 13.05
C PRO A 206 -8.84 8.54 11.63
N ILE A 207 -7.58 8.53 11.24
CA ILE A 207 -7.12 8.75 9.89
C ILE A 207 -5.82 7.96 9.66
N ASN A 208 -5.61 7.41 8.49
CA ASN A 208 -4.31 6.82 8.17
C ASN A 208 -3.20 7.87 8.28
N ARG A 209 -2.04 7.48 8.81
CA ARG A 209 -0.92 8.38 9.13
C ARG A 209 -0.49 9.24 7.94
N VAL A 210 -0.45 8.68 6.73
CA VAL A 210 0.02 9.41 5.54
C VAL A 210 -1.00 10.46 5.08
N PRO A 211 -2.30 10.14 4.85
CA PRO A 211 -3.32 11.15 4.61
C PRO A 211 -3.39 12.24 5.69
N TYR A 212 -3.07 11.89 6.96
CA TYR A 212 -3.01 12.89 8.03
C TYR A 212 -1.96 13.98 7.74
N VAL A 213 -0.76 13.61 7.30
CA VAL A 213 0.30 14.59 6.97
C VAL A 213 -0.19 15.59 5.92
N ALA A 214 -0.77 15.11 4.83
CA ALA A 214 -1.33 15.95 3.77
C ALA A 214 -2.49 16.83 4.25
N MET A 215 -3.35 16.29 5.12
CA MET A 215 -4.48 17.01 5.71
C MET A 215 -4.00 18.12 6.66
N ALA A 216 -3.06 17.83 7.55
CA ALA A 216 -2.56 18.76 8.57
C ALA A 216 -1.89 20.01 7.96
N LYS A 217 -1.42 19.94 6.72
CA LYS A 217 -0.90 21.09 5.99
C LYS A 217 -2.00 22.01 5.47
N LYS A 218 -3.10 21.42 5.03
CA LYS A 218 -4.24 22.17 4.47
C LYS A 218 -5.19 22.68 5.56
N VAL A 219 -5.41 21.88 6.60
CA VAL A 219 -6.31 22.20 7.71
C VAL A 219 -5.49 22.63 8.92
N LYS A 220 -5.51 23.92 9.22
CA LYS A 220 -4.80 24.45 10.39
C LYS A 220 -5.58 24.19 11.68
N GLY A 221 -4.85 24.19 12.81
CA GLY A 221 -5.46 24.01 14.12
C GLY A 221 -5.79 22.55 14.46
N LEU A 222 -5.05 21.62 13.91
CA LEU A 222 -5.14 20.20 14.27
C LEU A 222 -4.02 19.79 15.22
N GLN A 223 -4.30 18.78 16.01
CA GLN A 223 -3.35 18.01 16.81
C GLN A 223 -3.62 16.53 16.60
N VAL A 224 -2.67 15.68 17.01
CA VAL A 224 -2.73 14.24 16.73
C VAL A 224 -2.19 13.41 17.90
N LEU A 225 -2.69 12.19 18.02
CA LEU A 225 -2.16 11.13 18.88
C LEU A 225 -1.85 9.89 18.01
N PRO A 226 -0.73 9.20 18.28
CA PRO A 226 0.39 9.60 19.14
C PRO A 226 1.02 10.92 18.68
N ARG A 227 1.56 11.72 19.62
CA ARG A 227 2.20 13.00 19.26
C ARG A 227 3.60 12.82 18.70
N GLU A 228 4.25 11.73 19.08
CA GLU A 228 5.62 11.45 18.69
C GLU A 228 5.75 11.45 17.18
N ASN A 229 6.76 12.19 16.69
CA ASN A 229 7.02 12.37 15.26
C ASN A 229 5.76 12.68 14.45
N ASN A 230 4.87 13.53 15.00
CA ASN A 230 3.60 13.89 14.36
C ASN A 230 2.82 12.67 13.87
N CYS A 231 2.72 11.64 14.70
CA CYS A 231 2.06 10.35 14.45
C CYS A 231 2.73 9.44 13.40
N GLN A 232 3.88 9.80 12.82
CA GLN A 232 4.49 8.96 11.78
C GLN A 232 4.94 7.59 12.30
N ASN A 233 5.19 7.47 13.61
CA ASN A 233 5.59 6.23 14.28
C ASN A 233 4.39 5.49 14.91
N SER A 234 3.15 5.85 14.57
CA SER A 234 1.97 5.19 15.12
C SER A 234 1.97 3.68 14.82
N THR A 235 1.66 2.90 15.83
CA THR A 235 1.39 1.46 15.74
C THR A 235 -0.09 1.13 15.86
N GLU A 236 -0.94 2.14 16.03
CA GLU A 236 -2.39 1.96 16.14
C GLU A 236 -2.94 1.39 14.84
N LYS A 237 -3.71 0.31 14.94
CA LYS A 237 -4.26 -0.42 13.80
C LYS A 237 -3.22 -0.67 12.69
N ALA A 238 -1.98 -0.94 13.08
CA ALA A 238 -0.93 -1.25 12.12
C ALA A 238 -1.31 -2.51 11.33
N ALA A 239 -1.20 -2.43 10.01
CA ALA A 239 -1.51 -3.54 9.13
C ALA A 239 -0.64 -3.49 7.86
N PRO A 240 -0.23 -4.66 7.32
CA PRO A 240 0.36 -4.74 5.99
C PRO A 240 -0.62 -4.20 4.93
N VAL A 241 -0.07 -3.55 3.90
CA VAL A 241 -0.81 -3.05 2.74
C VAL A 241 -0.29 -3.73 1.48
N GLY A 242 -1.21 -4.21 0.67
CA GLY A 242 -0.88 -4.88 -0.57
C GLY A 242 -1.95 -4.74 -1.64
N LEU A 243 -1.65 -5.31 -2.79
CA LEU A 243 -2.63 -5.66 -3.80
C LEU A 243 -3.18 -7.06 -3.52
N ALA A 244 -4.34 -7.36 -4.07
CA ALA A 244 -5.01 -8.65 -3.85
C ALA A 244 -5.23 -9.41 -5.15
N ILE A 245 -5.17 -10.73 -5.05
CA ILE A 245 -5.56 -11.67 -6.08
C ILE A 245 -6.58 -12.67 -5.53
N ASP A 246 -7.32 -13.33 -6.41
CA ASP A 246 -8.30 -14.33 -6.03
C ASP A 246 -7.65 -15.53 -5.35
N LYS A 247 -8.38 -16.20 -4.46
CA LYS A 247 -7.92 -17.40 -3.77
C LYS A 247 -7.61 -18.56 -4.74
N GLY A 248 -6.71 -19.43 -4.31
CA GLY A 248 -6.39 -20.66 -5.05
C GLY A 248 -5.48 -20.47 -6.25
N GLN A 249 -4.86 -19.29 -6.39
CA GLN A 249 -3.94 -18.95 -7.48
C GLN A 249 -2.46 -19.05 -7.04
N SER A 250 -2.05 -20.16 -6.42
CA SER A 250 -0.75 -20.28 -5.73
C SER A 250 0.45 -19.91 -6.62
N ALA A 251 0.53 -20.44 -7.83
CA ALA A 251 1.63 -20.15 -8.74
C ALA A 251 1.65 -18.68 -9.20
N PHE A 252 0.47 -18.06 -9.40
CA PHE A 252 0.37 -16.64 -9.67
C PHE A 252 0.81 -15.80 -8.47
N LEU A 253 0.36 -16.18 -7.26
CA LEU A 253 0.72 -15.49 -6.02
C LEU A 253 2.22 -15.53 -5.75
N GLU A 254 2.83 -16.70 -5.85
CA GLU A 254 4.28 -16.87 -5.63
C GLU A 254 5.10 -16.04 -6.60
N TRP A 255 4.74 -16.08 -7.87
CA TRP A 255 5.39 -15.26 -8.88
C TRP A 255 5.20 -13.76 -8.60
N ALA A 256 3.98 -13.33 -8.30
CA ALA A 256 3.69 -11.92 -8.03
C ALA A 256 4.45 -11.40 -6.80
N ARG A 257 4.61 -12.22 -5.76
CA ARG A 257 5.44 -11.92 -4.58
C ARG A 257 6.93 -11.86 -4.90
N ALA A 258 7.42 -12.72 -5.79
CA ALA A 258 8.81 -12.68 -6.22
C ALA A 258 9.12 -11.40 -7.02
N VAL A 259 8.20 -10.97 -7.88
CA VAL A 259 8.32 -9.70 -8.62
C VAL A 259 8.27 -8.50 -7.66
N GLU A 260 7.36 -8.49 -6.68
CA GLU A 260 7.31 -7.46 -5.64
C GLU A 260 8.64 -7.36 -4.91
N LYS A 261 9.14 -8.48 -4.38
CA LYS A 261 10.40 -8.54 -3.64
C LYS A 261 11.58 -7.97 -4.44
N ALA A 262 11.65 -8.26 -5.73
CA ALA A 262 12.70 -7.74 -6.61
C ALA A 262 12.58 -6.23 -6.86
N ASN A 263 11.38 -5.67 -6.77
CA ASN A 263 11.09 -4.26 -6.99
C ASN A 263 10.92 -3.46 -5.67
N HIS A 264 10.96 -4.10 -4.51
CA HIS A 264 10.60 -3.52 -3.20
C HIS A 264 11.26 -2.16 -2.94
N GLY A 265 12.56 -2.04 -3.22
CA GLY A 265 13.28 -0.76 -3.05
C GLY A 265 12.73 0.38 -3.92
N LYS A 266 12.31 0.07 -5.17
CA LYS A 266 11.67 1.04 -6.07
C LYS A 266 10.28 1.45 -5.56
N LEU A 267 9.52 0.50 -5.00
CA LEU A 267 8.20 0.76 -4.46
C LEU A 267 8.28 1.68 -3.23
N THR A 268 9.19 1.37 -2.30
CA THR A 268 9.45 2.18 -1.10
C THR A 268 9.90 3.60 -1.47
N ALA A 269 10.79 3.73 -2.46
CA ALA A 269 11.25 5.05 -2.91
C ALA A 269 10.08 5.87 -3.51
N SER A 270 9.24 5.25 -4.33
CA SER A 270 8.05 5.90 -4.91
C SER A 270 7.04 6.33 -3.83
N GLU A 271 6.80 5.48 -2.83
CA GLU A 271 5.95 5.83 -1.69
C GLU A 271 6.51 7.05 -0.95
N ALA A 272 7.80 7.04 -0.62
CA ALA A 272 8.46 8.15 0.07
C ALA A 272 8.42 9.46 -0.74
N GLU A 273 8.63 9.40 -2.05
CA GLU A 273 8.54 10.55 -2.95
C GLU A 273 7.14 11.16 -2.94
N ILE A 274 6.10 10.32 -3.03
CA ILE A 274 4.70 10.80 -2.99
C ILE A 274 4.39 11.41 -1.64
N VAL A 275 4.79 10.78 -0.53
CA VAL A 275 4.60 11.31 0.83
C VAL A 275 5.28 12.67 0.98
N ASN A 276 6.54 12.79 0.55
CA ASN A 276 7.28 14.04 0.58
C ASN A 276 6.64 15.11 -0.31
N GLY A 277 6.14 14.74 -1.48
CA GLY A 277 5.41 15.66 -2.38
C GLY A 277 4.01 16.08 -1.87
N MET A 278 3.44 15.33 -0.91
CA MET A 278 2.26 15.75 -0.15
C MET A 278 2.63 16.82 0.89
N GLU A 279 3.90 16.96 1.15
CA GLU A 279 4.47 18.00 1.98
C GLU A 279 4.56 19.31 1.23
#